data_678a8a4fb5abd09545e3515c393110c3
#
_entry.id   678a8a4fb5abd09545e3515c393110c3
#
_cell.length_a   1.000
_cell.length_b   1.000
_cell.length_c   1.000
_cell.angle_alpha   90.00
_cell.angle_beta   90.00
_cell.angle_gamma   90.00
#
_symmetry.space_group_name_H-M   'P 1'
#
loop_
_entity.id
_entity.type
_entity.pdbx_description
1 polymer ?
#
loop_
_entity_poly.entity_id
_entity_poly.type
_entity_poly.pdbx_seq_one_letter_code
_entity_poly.pdbx_strand_id
1 'polypeptide(L)'
;MIFEKALPVWQSGKENEMNICTDFAFTSEKLNKALLRVTGSSAYQVFVNGRLCCYGPARMAEGYIAVDEIELPERDDRAEILVRVIGYNCRSFNQINNVSFAQIEISQENRIVAATGSYGFVCYSVPEYVQKVVRYSSQRQFSECWNFLRERKECSVSFVDTDLKYLKRPTEDAVFSERQAQICGTDRYKTVSELSMPIFEYLLNEPKRFDCFHYDETDEKPLEEYLKTRIDANGSNRLERWKFSNIE
;
A
#
# COMPACT_ATOMS: atom_id res chain seq x y z
N MET A 1 22.49 -8.48 13.55
CA MET A 1 21.31 -8.97 12.81
C MET A 1 20.18 -7.99 13.13
N ILE A 2 19.43 -7.49 12.14
CA ILE A 2 18.39 -6.47 12.39
C ILE A 2 17.15 -7.10 13.02
N PHE A 3 16.74 -8.27 12.53
CA PHE A 3 15.68 -9.08 13.14
C PHE A 3 16.29 -10.17 14.03
N GLU A 4 15.68 -10.45 15.16
CA GLU A 4 16.16 -11.49 16.08
C GLU A 4 15.50 -12.84 15.81
N LYS A 5 14.17 -12.84 15.54
CA LYS A 5 13.36 -14.04 15.37
C LYS A 5 12.50 -14.05 14.12
N ALA A 6 12.18 -12.88 13.57
CA ALA A 6 11.33 -12.80 12.40
C ALA A 6 12.03 -13.37 11.16
N LEU A 7 11.28 -14.16 10.39
CA LEU A 7 11.68 -14.70 9.11
C LEU A 7 10.90 -14.02 7.98
N PRO A 8 11.48 -13.89 6.78
CA PRO A 8 10.73 -13.46 5.62
C PRO A 8 9.72 -14.53 5.23
N VAL A 9 8.46 -14.16 5.18
CA VAL A 9 7.35 -15.06 4.87
C VAL A 9 6.37 -14.45 3.88
N TRP A 10 5.63 -15.28 3.18
CA TRP A 10 4.51 -14.88 2.34
C TRP A 10 3.37 -15.90 2.39
N GLN A 11 2.20 -15.53 1.83
CA GLN A 11 1.09 -16.49 1.69
C GLN A 11 1.56 -17.75 0.96
N SER A 12 1.32 -18.91 1.54
CA SER A 12 1.75 -20.19 0.97
C SER A 12 1.13 -20.41 -0.41
N GLY A 13 1.99 -20.70 -1.39
CA GLY A 13 1.61 -20.92 -2.77
C GLY A 13 1.34 -19.65 -3.58
N LYS A 14 1.62 -18.46 -3.02
CA LYS A 14 1.44 -17.15 -3.66
C LYS A 14 2.75 -16.37 -3.84
N GLU A 15 3.87 -16.99 -3.57
CA GLU A 15 5.19 -16.35 -3.53
C GLU A 15 5.57 -15.72 -4.87
N ASN A 16 5.15 -16.37 -5.97
CA ASN A 16 5.45 -15.94 -7.34
C ASN A 16 4.29 -15.20 -8.03
N GLU A 17 3.17 -15.00 -7.33
CA GLU A 17 2.05 -14.26 -7.90
C GLU A 17 2.26 -12.76 -7.77
N MET A 18 1.81 -12.02 -8.78
CA MET A 18 1.86 -10.56 -8.79
C MET A 18 0.67 -9.95 -8.06
N ASN A 19 0.90 -8.79 -7.46
CA ASN A 19 -0.14 -7.90 -6.91
C ASN A 19 -1.02 -8.58 -5.86
N ILE A 20 -0.38 -9.21 -4.88
CA ILE A 20 -1.04 -9.86 -3.74
C ILE A 20 -0.98 -8.95 -2.52
N CYS A 21 -2.11 -8.81 -1.84
CA CYS A 21 -2.22 -8.12 -0.56
C CYS A 21 -2.36 -9.13 0.59
N THR A 22 -1.58 -8.93 1.63
CA THR A 22 -1.55 -9.79 2.83
C THR A 22 -1.56 -8.92 4.08
N ASP A 23 -2.42 -9.26 5.03
CA ASP A 23 -2.49 -8.61 6.33
C ASP A 23 -1.87 -9.54 7.40
N PHE A 24 -1.01 -8.96 8.24
CA PHE A 24 -0.43 -9.60 9.42
C PHE A 24 -0.99 -8.88 10.65
N ALA A 25 -1.80 -9.56 11.44
CA ALA A 25 -2.45 -9.00 12.61
C ALA A 25 -1.81 -9.51 13.89
N PHE A 26 -1.62 -8.65 14.85
CA PHE A 26 -1.19 -8.93 16.21
C PHE A 26 -2.08 -8.19 17.20
N THR A 27 -2.49 -8.83 18.28
CA THR A 27 -3.28 -8.22 19.33
C THR A 27 -2.54 -8.30 20.65
N SER A 28 -2.52 -7.20 21.39
CA SER A 28 -1.99 -7.12 22.74
C SER A 28 -3.01 -6.45 23.66
N GLU A 29 -3.06 -6.88 24.92
CA GLU A 29 -3.94 -6.25 25.93
C GLU A 29 -3.49 -4.81 26.25
N LYS A 30 -2.21 -4.52 26.08
CA LYS A 30 -1.64 -3.18 26.21
C LYS A 30 -0.37 -3.05 25.37
N LEU A 31 -0.01 -1.84 24.98
CA LEU A 31 1.27 -1.51 24.36
C LEU A 31 2.07 -0.61 25.30
N ASN A 32 3.25 -1.09 25.70
CA ASN A 32 4.17 -0.32 26.52
C ASN A 32 5.58 -0.45 25.95
N LYS A 33 6.17 0.68 25.54
CA LYS A 33 7.51 0.71 24.92
C LYS A 33 7.67 -0.34 23.81
N ALA A 34 6.64 -0.44 22.98
CA ALA A 34 6.62 -1.42 21.90
C ALA A 34 7.34 -0.86 20.67
N LEU A 35 8.28 -1.64 20.15
CA LEU A 35 9.04 -1.32 18.93
C LEU A 35 8.68 -2.32 17.84
N LEU A 36 8.22 -1.81 16.73
CA LEU A 36 7.95 -2.57 15.51
C LEU A 36 9.14 -2.44 14.57
N ARG A 37 9.72 -3.59 14.17
CA ARG A 37 10.63 -3.69 13.03
C ARG A 37 9.89 -4.29 11.86
N VAL A 38 9.92 -3.62 10.72
CA VAL A 38 9.13 -4.03 9.57
C VAL A 38 9.84 -3.79 8.25
N THR A 39 9.69 -4.73 7.37
CA THR A 39 10.01 -4.58 5.94
C THR A 39 9.08 -5.46 5.11
N GLY A 40 9.00 -5.17 3.81
CA GLY A 40 8.23 -5.94 2.85
C GLY A 40 8.74 -5.71 1.44
N SER A 41 8.48 -6.66 0.57
CA SER A 41 9.04 -6.70 -0.79
C SER A 41 8.69 -5.49 -1.66
N SER A 42 7.53 -4.86 -1.44
CA SER A 42 7.09 -3.75 -2.30
C SER A 42 6.54 -2.57 -1.51
N ALA A 43 5.40 -2.73 -0.86
CA ALA A 43 4.80 -1.68 -0.05
C ALA A 43 4.18 -2.28 1.21
N TYR A 44 4.24 -1.56 2.31
CA TYR A 44 3.51 -1.92 3.51
C TYR A 44 2.85 -0.68 4.15
N GLN A 45 1.81 -0.92 4.92
CA GLN A 45 1.11 0.05 5.76
C GLN A 45 0.94 -0.56 7.15
N VAL A 46 1.13 0.24 8.19
CA VAL A 46 0.93 -0.18 9.59
C VAL A 46 -0.23 0.59 10.18
N PHE A 47 -1.16 -0.14 10.76
CA PHE A 47 -2.31 0.41 11.46
C PHE A 47 -2.29 -0.02 12.92
N VAL A 48 -2.64 0.89 13.81
CA VAL A 48 -2.91 0.59 15.22
C VAL A 48 -4.35 0.99 15.52
N ASN A 49 -5.18 0.01 15.92
CA ASN A 49 -6.62 0.20 16.11
C ASN A 49 -7.30 0.89 14.91
N GLY A 50 -6.97 0.43 13.70
CA GLY A 50 -7.52 0.97 12.45
C GLY A 50 -6.95 2.31 12.00
N ARG A 51 -6.10 2.96 12.81
CA ARG A 51 -5.46 4.23 12.45
C ARG A 51 -4.09 3.99 11.79
N LEU A 52 -3.88 4.55 10.62
CA LEU A 52 -2.60 4.49 9.91
C LEU A 52 -1.50 5.19 10.72
N CYS A 53 -0.42 4.47 11.00
CA CYS A 53 0.74 4.96 11.74
C CYS A 53 1.93 5.24 10.82
N CYS A 54 2.18 4.35 9.87
CA CYS A 54 3.30 4.52 8.93
C CYS A 54 3.12 3.64 7.68
N TYR A 55 3.97 3.87 6.70
CA TYR A 55 4.07 3.06 5.48
C TYR A 55 5.52 3.00 4.99
N GLY A 56 5.84 2.02 4.16
CA GLY A 56 7.16 1.81 3.59
C GLY A 56 7.18 0.63 2.63
N PRO A 57 8.36 0.02 2.40
CA PRO A 57 9.67 0.49 2.82
C PRO A 57 10.16 1.68 1.97
N ALA A 58 11.21 2.35 2.44
CA ALA A 58 11.91 3.31 1.60
C ALA A 58 12.53 2.60 0.39
N ARG A 59 12.56 3.31 -0.74
CA ARG A 59 13.21 2.81 -1.95
C ARG A 59 14.73 2.67 -1.73
N MET A 60 15.27 1.52 -2.10
CA MET A 60 16.67 1.20 -1.97
C MET A 60 17.29 0.84 -3.33
N ALA A 61 18.61 0.72 -3.36
CA ALA A 61 19.33 0.19 -4.50
C ALA A 61 19.06 -1.32 -4.69
N GLU A 62 19.35 -1.84 -5.88
CA GLU A 62 19.23 -3.28 -6.17
C GLU A 62 20.05 -4.11 -5.16
N GLY A 63 19.47 -5.21 -4.69
CA GLY A 63 20.09 -6.08 -3.69
C GLY A 63 19.96 -5.58 -2.24
N TYR A 64 19.31 -4.45 -2.00
CA TYR A 64 19.12 -3.89 -0.66
C TYR A 64 17.64 -3.65 -0.38
N ILE A 65 17.27 -3.75 0.91
CA ILE A 65 15.94 -3.40 1.38
C ILE A 65 16.02 -2.62 2.69
N ALA A 66 15.20 -1.59 2.84
CA ALA A 66 15.10 -0.81 4.06
C ALA A 66 14.28 -1.57 5.11
N VAL A 67 14.77 -1.54 6.35
CA VAL A 67 14.02 -1.98 7.53
C VAL A 67 13.70 -0.77 8.36
N ASP A 68 12.43 -0.58 8.65
CA ASP A 68 11.95 0.50 9.49
C ASP A 68 11.80 0.02 10.93
N GLU A 69 12.28 0.82 11.86
CA GLU A 69 12.02 0.68 13.30
C GLU A 69 11.09 1.80 13.73
N ILE A 70 9.94 1.43 14.28
CA ILE A 70 8.83 2.33 14.59
C ILE A 70 8.42 2.11 16.02
N GLU A 71 8.50 3.16 16.85
CA GLU A 71 7.91 3.15 18.16
C GLU A 71 6.39 3.19 18.02
N LEU A 72 5.71 2.18 18.55
CA LEU A 72 4.26 2.13 18.55
C LEU A 72 3.69 3.01 19.66
N PRO A 73 2.53 3.66 19.44
CA PRO A 73 1.93 4.49 20.47
C PRO A 73 1.60 3.68 21.72
N GLU A 74 1.98 4.20 22.88
CA GLU A 74 1.63 3.56 24.16
C GLU A 74 0.13 3.54 24.37
N ARG A 75 -0.36 2.41 24.88
CA ARG A 75 -1.79 2.18 25.15
C ARG A 75 -1.96 1.29 26.37
N ASP A 76 -2.85 1.69 27.26
CA ASP A 76 -3.25 0.90 28.44
C ASP A 76 -4.45 -0.01 28.16
N ASP A 77 -5.04 0.06 26.99
CA ASP A 77 -6.16 -0.76 26.50
C ASP A 77 -5.72 -1.68 25.36
N ARG A 78 -6.60 -2.61 25.04
CA ARG A 78 -6.37 -3.57 23.94
C ARG A 78 -5.99 -2.85 22.65
N ALA A 79 -4.88 -3.27 22.10
CA ALA A 79 -4.33 -2.78 20.83
C ALA A 79 -4.34 -3.89 19.77
N GLU A 80 -4.86 -3.56 18.60
CA GLU A 80 -4.72 -4.35 17.40
C GLU A 80 -3.72 -3.67 16.47
N ILE A 81 -2.64 -4.37 16.14
CA ILE A 81 -1.63 -3.93 15.19
C ILE A 81 -1.84 -4.73 13.92
N LEU A 82 -2.08 -4.02 12.82
CA LEU A 82 -2.25 -4.60 11.50
C LEU A 82 -1.13 -4.09 10.59
N VAL A 83 -0.34 -5.01 10.05
CA VAL A 83 0.64 -4.69 9.01
C VAL A 83 0.13 -5.25 7.69
N ARG A 84 -0.29 -4.38 6.80
CA ARG A 84 -0.72 -4.71 5.45
C ARG A 84 0.47 -4.64 4.52
N VAL A 85 0.72 -5.70 3.78
CA VAL A 85 1.82 -5.76 2.81
C VAL A 85 1.28 -6.07 1.43
N ILE A 86 1.69 -5.29 0.43
CA ILE A 86 1.38 -5.53 -0.97
C ILE A 86 2.65 -6.03 -1.66
N GLY A 87 2.61 -7.24 -2.15
CA GLY A 87 3.66 -7.84 -2.96
C GLY A 87 3.35 -7.64 -4.45
N TYR A 88 3.97 -6.68 -5.08
CA TYR A 88 3.76 -6.45 -6.51
C TYR A 88 4.39 -7.53 -7.38
N ASN A 89 5.54 -8.04 -6.97
CA ASN A 89 6.32 -9.05 -7.71
C ASN A 89 6.38 -8.75 -9.22
N CYS A 90 6.65 -7.50 -9.55
CA CYS A 90 6.81 -7.04 -10.92
C CYS A 90 7.78 -5.87 -10.99
N ARG A 91 8.49 -5.76 -12.09
CA ARG A 91 9.36 -4.61 -12.36
C ARG A 91 8.55 -3.41 -12.83
N SER A 92 8.89 -2.23 -12.31
CA SER A 92 8.39 -0.95 -12.78
C SER A 92 9.51 0.08 -12.76
N PHE A 93 9.23 1.32 -13.14
CA PHE A 93 10.22 2.39 -13.11
C PHE A 93 10.75 2.68 -11.70
N ASN A 94 9.90 2.54 -10.70
CA ASN A 94 10.21 2.84 -9.30
C ASN A 94 10.26 1.62 -8.38
N GLN A 95 10.19 0.41 -8.93
CA GLN A 95 10.21 -0.84 -8.17
C GLN A 95 11.13 -1.86 -8.82
N ILE A 96 12.06 -2.39 -8.05
CA ILE A 96 12.86 -3.55 -8.42
C ILE A 96 12.01 -4.80 -8.22
N ASN A 97 12.11 -5.75 -9.15
CA ASN A 97 11.38 -7.00 -9.02
C ASN A 97 11.99 -7.84 -7.89
N ASN A 98 11.21 -8.07 -6.86
CA ASN A 98 11.54 -8.94 -5.74
C ASN A 98 10.41 -9.94 -5.55
N VAL A 99 10.76 -11.15 -5.15
CA VAL A 99 9.78 -12.13 -4.65
C VAL A 99 8.99 -11.50 -3.52
N SER A 100 7.69 -11.74 -3.48
CA SER A 100 6.84 -11.15 -2.44
C SER A 100 7.18 -11.74 -1.07
N PHE A 101 7.42 -10.87 -0.08
CA PHE A 101 7.63 -11.26 1.30
C PHE A 101 7.28 -10.12 2.26
N ALA A 102 7.07 -10.49 3.52
CA ALA A 102 7.01 -9.61 4.68
C ALA A 102 7.91 -10.16 5.77
N GLN A 103 8.59 -9.29 6.50
CA GLN A 103 9.35 -9.64 7.70
C GLN A 103 9.07 -8.61 8.77
N ILE A 104 8.44 -9.07 9.85
CA ILE A 104 7.85 -8.20 10.86
C ILE A 104 8.15 -8.76 12.25
N GLU A 105 8.62 -7.92 13.14
CA GLU A 105 8.94 -8.25 14.51
C GLU A 105 8.45 -7.17 15.45
N ILE A 106 7.75 -7.54 16.51
CA ILE A 106 7.35 -6.61 17.56
C ILE A 106 8.08 -7.00 18.85
N SER A 107 8.78 -6.05 19.44
CA SER A 107 9.34 -6.17 20.77
C SER A 107 8.59 -5.24 21.73
N GLN A 108 8.39 -5.70 22.95
CA GLN A 108 7.84 -4.93 24.06
C GLN A 108 8.70 -5.15 25.28
N GLU A 109 9.12 -4.09 25.95
CA GLU A 109 10.02 -4.17 27.10
C GLU A 109 11.28 -5.03 26.85
N ASN A 110 11.88 -4.89 25.67
CA ASN A 110 13.04 -5.65 25.19
C ASN A 110 12.81 -7.16 25.03
N ARG A 111 11.56 -7.62 24.89
CA ARG A 111 11.23 -9.01 24.59
C ARG A 111 10.46 -9.06 23.27
N ILE A 112 10.80 -10.01 22.44
CA ILE A 112 10.03 -10.25 21.22
C ILE A 112 8.68 -10.86 21.62
N VAL A 113 7.58 -10.21 21.23
CA VAL A 113 6.21 -10.63 21.51
C VAL A 113 5.51 -11.16 20.28
N ALA A 114 5.96 -10.78 19.08
CA ALA A 114 5.48 -11.33 17.81
C ALA A 114 6.59 -11.30 16.76
N ALA A 115 6.66 -12.35 15.93
CA ALA A 115 7.62 -12.45 14.85
C ALA A 115 7.05 -13.28 13.70
N THR A 116 7.14 -12.79 12.46
CA THR A 116 6.72 -13.55 11.28
C THR A 116 7.50 -14.86 11.13
N GLY A 117 6.81 -15.92 10.72
CA GLY A 117 7.40 -17.26 10.60
C GLY A 117 7.68 -17.94 11.93
N SER A 118 7.30 -17.35 13.06
CA SER A 118 7.52 -17.90 14.41
C SER A 118 6.22 -17.89 15.23
N TYR A 119 5.82 -16.76 15.82
CA TYR A 119 4.63 -16.67 16.67
C TYR A 119 4.06 -15.26 16.71
N GLY A 120 2.83 -15.16 17.22
CA GLY A 120 2.13 -13.92 17.57
C GLY A 120 1.34 -13.29 16.44
N PHE A 121 1.74 -13.43 15.18
CA PHE A 121 0.97 -12.94 14.05
C PHE A 121 -0.04 -13.96 13.54
N VAL A 122 -1.25 -13.47 13.26
CA VAL A 122 -2.25 -14.14 12.42
C VAL A 122 -2.19 -13.51 11.03
N CYS A 123 -2.12 -14.34 10.00
CA CYS A 123 -2.00 -13.91 8.62
C CYS A 123 -3.34 -14.03 7.90
N TYR A 124 -3.71 -13.01 7.12
CA TYR A 124 -4.93 -12.99 6.33
C TYR A 124 -4.62 -12.69 4.87
N SER A 125 -5.21 -13.47 3.97
CA SER A 125 -5.38 -13.05 2.59
C SER A 125 -6.43 -11.94 2.52
N VAL A 126 -6.21 -10.96 1.66
CA VAL A 126 -7.06 -9.77 1.52
C VAL A 126 -7.70 -9.77 0.12
N PRO A 127 -8.74 -10.60 -0.12
CA PRO A 127 -9.38 -10.68 -1.43
C PRO A 127 -10.19 -9.43 -1.78
N GLU A 128 -10.44 -8.55 -0.80
CA GLU A 128 -10.99 -7.20 -1.04
C GLU A 128 -10.06 -6.39 -1.94
N TYR A 129 -8.74 -6.56 -1.80
CA TYR A 129 -7.77 -6.01 -2.73
C TYR A 129 -7.80 -6.79 -4.03
N VAL A 130 -8.21 -6.14 -5.13
CA VAL A 130 -8.38 -6.79 -6.42
C VAL A 130 -7.03 -7.04 -7.07
N GLN A 131 -6.59 -8.29 -7.07
CA GLN A 131 -5.31 -8.70 -7.64
C GLN A 131 -5.22 -8.42 -9.14
N LYS A 132 -6.25 -8.80 -9.90
CA LYS A 132 -6.25 -8.73 -11.36
C LYS A 132 -6.76 -7.38 -11.85
N VAL A 133 -5.89 -6.39 -11.83
CA VAL A 133 -6.15 -5.07 -12.36
C VAL A 133 -5.25 -4.77 -13.55
N VAL A 134 -5.71 -3.94 -14.46
CA VAL A 134 -4.92 -3.55 -15.63
C VAL A 134 -3.92 -2.47 -15.23
N ARG A 135 -2.64 -2.72 -15.49
CA ARG A 135 -1.61 -1.67 -15.42
C ARG A 135 -1.75 -0.78 -16.64
N TYR A 136 -1.96 0.51 -16.44
CA TYR A 136 -2.05 1.44 -17.57
C TYR A 136 -0.69 1.76 -18.20
N SER A 137 0.41 1.45 -17.51
CA SER A 137 1.77 1.61 -17.98
C SER A 137 2.70 0.60 -17.31
N SER A 138 3.66 0.08 -18.05
CA SER A 138 4.75 -0.77 -17.51
C SER A 138 5.68 -0.01 -16.56
N GLN A 139 5.67 1.32 -16.62
CA GLN A 139 6.48 2.17 -15.76
C GLN A 139 5.88 2.35 -14.36
N ARG A 140 4.60 2.07 -14.17
CA ARG A 140 3.86 2.26 -12.93
C ARG A 140 3.54 0.95 -12.24
N GLN A 141 3.22 1.04 -10.95
CA GLN A 141 2.65 -0.06 -10.18
C GLN A 141 1.24 -0.39 -10.65
N PHE A 142 0.64 -1.43 -10.08
CA PHE A 142 -0.77 -1.73 -10.27
C PHE A 142 -1.63 -0.60 -9.70
N SER A 143 -2.76 -0.33 -10.36
CA SER A 143 -3.79 0.54 -9.78
C SER A 143 -4.38 -0.14 -8.56
N GLU A 144 -4.64 0.61 -7.51
CA GLU A 144 -5.37 0.11 -6.36
C GLU A 144 -6.86 0.00 -6.71
N CYS A 145 -7.41 -1.18 -6.46
CA CYS A 145 -8.82 -1.45 -6.63
C CYS A 145 -9.31 -2.31 -5.46
N TRP A 146 -10.41 -1.93 -4.84
CA TRP A 146 -10.97 -2.61 -3.68
C TRP A 146 -12.40 -3.06 -3.96
N ASN A 147 -12.71 -4.30 -3.58
CA ASN A 147 -14.05 -4.86 -3.60
C ASN A 147 -14.45 -5.27 -2.18
N PHE A 148 -15.13 -4.38 -1.49
CA PHE A 148 -15.54 -4.57 -0.09
C PHE A 148 -16.67 -5.60 0.10
N LEU A 149 -17.18 -6.21 -0.97
CA LEU A 149 -18.09 -7.35 -0.88
C LEU A 149 -17.39 -8.68 -0.58
N ARG A 150 -16.06 -8.69 -0.63
CA ARG A 150 -15.25 -9.86 -0.31
C ARG A 150 -14.77 -9.74 1.14
N GLU A 151 -14.46 -10.85 1.76
CA GLU A 151 -14.02 -10.91 3.14
C GLU A 151 -12.62 -11.50 3.26
N ARG A 152 -11.83 -10.95 4.18
CA ARG A 152 -10.54 -11.50 4.57
C ARG A 152 -10.67 -12.93 5.03
N LYS A 153 -9.66 -13.74 4.72
CA LYS A 153 -9.59 -15.13 5.18
C LYS A 153 -8.22 -15.39 5.78
N GLU A 154 -8.21 -16.05 6.91
CA GLU A 154 -6.96 -16.54 7.49
C GLU A 154 -6.24 -17.45 6.50
N CYS A 155 -4.93 -17.31 6.39
CA CYS A 155 -4.11 -18.07 5.47
C CYS A 155 -2.80 -18.51 6.13
N SER A 156 -2.26 -19.62 5.63
CA SER A 156 -0.92 -20.07 6.00
C SER A 156 0.15 -19.26 5.31
N VAL A 157 1.32 -19.20 5.93
CA VAL A 157 2.52 -18.58 5.35
C VAL A 157 3.63 -19.60 5.20
N SER A 158 4.46 -19.42 4.17
CA SER A 158 5.69 -20.17 3.95
C SER A 158 6.89 -19.24 4.03
N PHE A 159 8.04 -19.80 4.39
CA PHE A 159 9.32 -19.11 4.34
C PHE A 159 9.64 -18.72 2.90
N VAL A 160 10.17 -17.52 2.72
CA VAL A 160 10.66 -17.01 1.43
C VAL A 160 12.15 -16.77 1.53
N ASP A 161 12.91 -17.44 0.69
CA ASP A 161 14.34 -17.16 0.58
C ASP A 161 14.58 -15.85 -0.18
N THR A 162 15.44 -14.99 0.36
CA THR A 162 15.75 -13.69 -0.21
C THR A 162 17.23 -13.37 -0.03
N ASP A 163 17.89 -12.99 -1.14
CA ASP A 163 19.28 -12.55 -1.18
C ASP A 163 19.47 -11.08 -0.80
N LEU A 164 18.43 -10.40 -0.35
CA LEU A 164 18.45 -8.98 -0.07
C LEU A 164 19.25 -8.66 1.18
N LYS A 165 20.04 -7.61 1.11
CA LYS A 165 20.76 -7.04 2.24
C LYS A 165 19.90 -6.03 2.97
N TYR A 166 19.68 -6.26 4.26
CA TYR A 166 18.86 -5.39 5.10
C TYR A 166 19.67 -4.19 5.58
N LEU A 167 19.12 -3.00 5.38
CA LEU A 167 19.66 -1.76 5.89
C LEU A 167 18.61 -1.08 6.78
N LYS A 168 19.01 -0.76 8.02
CA LYS A 168 18.16 -0.02 8.93
C LYS A 168 17.99 1.41 8.41
N ARG A 169 16.74 1.85 8.27
CA ARG A 169 16.43 3.24 7.95
C ARG A 169 16.47 4.07 9.23
N PRO A 170 16.99 5.32 9.20
CA PRO A 170 16.89 6.23 10.33
C PRO A 170 15.43 6.44 10.75
N THR A 171 15.18 6.43 12.05
CA THR A 171 13.82 6.51 12.61
C THR A 171 13.10 7.80 12.19
N GLU A 172 13.84 8.89 12.05
CA GLU A 172 13.32 10.20 11.64
C GLU A 172 12.71 10.17 10.24
N ASP A 173 13.21 9.32 9.36
CA ASP A 173 12.70 9.15 7.99
C ASP A 173 11.50 8.19 7.94
N ALA A 174 11.31 7.35 8.95
CA ALA A 174 10.27 6.37 9.02
C ALA A 174 8.95 6.92 9.59
N VAL A 175 9.02 7.99 10.35
CA VAL A 175 7.86 8.58 11.02
C VAL A 175 7.17 9.59 10.10
N PHE A 176 5.91 9.29 9.75
CA PHE A 176 5.02 10.26 9.12
C PHE A 176 4.57 11.24 10.18
N SER A 177 5.26 12.36 10.24
CA SER A 177 4.86 13.44 11.11
C SER A 177 3.69 14.23 10.50
N GLU A 178 2.96 14.94 11.33
CA GLU A 178 1.93 15.92 10.91
C GLU A 178 2.46 16.95 9.90
N ARG A 179 3.78 17.11 9.79
CA ARG A 179 4.45 17.90 8.76
C ARG A 179 4.05 17.57 7.34
N GLN A 180 3.83 16.30 7.00
CA GLN A 180 3.44 15.93 5.63
C GLN A 180 2.00 16.32 5.33
N ALA A 181 1.09 16.23 6.29
CA ALA A 181 -0.27 16.73 6.13
C ALA A 181 -0.29 18.27 5.92
N GLN A 182 0.62 18.99 6.56
CA GLN A 182 0.79 20.44 6.35
C GLN A 182 1.39 20.78 4.98
N ILE A 183 2.34 19.99 4.48
CA ILE A 183 2.97 20.18 3.15
C ILE A 183 1.97 19.94 2.02
N CYS A 184 0.99 19.08 2.20
CA CYS A 184 -0.06 18.84 1.22
C CYS A 184 -1.04 20.01 1.07
N GLY A 185 -0.86 21.11 1.81
CA GLY A 185 -1.60 22.36 1.62
C GLY A 185 -3.09 22.24 1.93
N THR A 186 -3.44 21.41 2.90
CA THR A 186 -4.82 21.21 3.35
C THR A 186 -5.44 22.43 4.01
N ASP A 187 -4.67 23.49 4.25
CA ASP A 187 -5.18 24.78 4.70
C ASP A 187 -6.27 25.36 3.78
N ARG A 188 -6.24 24.94 2.51
CA ARG A 188 -7.21 25.37 1.51
C ARG A 188 -8.48 24.52 1.48
N TYR A 189 -8.41 23.26 1.91
CA TYR A 189 -9.52 22.31 1.87
C TYR A 189 -9.61 21.54 3.18
N LYS A 190 -10.78 21.60 3.80
CA LYS A 190 -11.02 20.98 5.12
C LYS A 190 -11.44 19.52 5.01
N THR A 191 -11.98 19.09 3.88
CA THR A 191 -12.49 17.77 3.65
C THR A 191 -12.12 17.24 2.28
N VAL A 192 -12.20 15.92 2.08
CA VAL A 192 -11.96 15.29 0.77
C VAL A 192 -12.97 15.79 -0.28
N SER A 193 -14.21 16.08 0.11
CA SER A 193 -15.21 16.63 -0.79
C SER A 193 -14.86 18.06 -1.25
N GLU A 194 -14.32 18.89 -0.36
CA GLU A 194 -13.83 20.23 -0.71
C GLU A 194 -12.61 20.18 -1.65
N LEU A 195 -11.78 19.14 -1.54
CA LEU A 195 -10.64 18.91 -2.44
C LEU A 195 -11.10 18.37 -3.80
N SER A 196 -12.07 17.46 -3.82
CA SER A 196 -12.52 16.78 -5.03
C SER A 196 -13.31 17.69 -5.96
N MET A 197 -14.17 18.55 -5.43
CA MET A 197 -14.99 19.45 -6.23
C MET A 197 -14.19 20.42 -7.08
N PRO A 198 -13.19 21.14 -6.56
CA PRO A 198 -12.36 22.00 -7.39
C PRO A 198 -11.60 21.28 -8.50
N ILE A 199 -11.14 20.04 -8.24
CA ILE A 199 -10.48 19.23 -9.26
C ILE A 199 -11.48 18.84 -10.35
N PHE A 200 -12.67 18.44 -9.98
CA PHE A 200 -13.72 18.09 -10.91
C PHE A 200 -14.17 19.27 -11.77
N GLU A 201 -14.42 20.42 -11.15
CA GLU A 201 -14.73 21.66 -11.86
C GLU A 201 -13.61 22.09 -12.80
N TYR A 202 -12.37 21.93 -12.35
CA TYR A 202 -11.20 22.23 -13.19
C TYR A 202 -11.11 21.32 -14.41
N LEU A 203 -11.35 20.02 -14.24
CA LEU A 203 -11.37 19.05 -15.34
C LEU A 203 -12.49 19.32 -16.35
N LEU A 204 -13.63 19.80 -15.89
CA LEU A 204 -14.77 20.16 -16.75
C LEU A 204 -14.55 21.48 -17.50
N ASN A 205 -13.98 22.48 -16.83
CA ASN A 205 -13.89 23.84 -17.36
C ASN A 205 -12.60 24.12 -18.11
N GLU A 206 -11.52 23.39 -17.81
CA GLU A 206 -10.22 23.56 -18.46
C GLU A 206 -9.59 22.24 -18.92
N PRO A 207 -10.30 21.42 -19.68
CA PRO A 207 -9.79 20.09 -20.10
C PRO A 207 -8.53 20.17 -20.96
N LYS A 208 -8.26 21.32 -21.61
CA LYS A 208 -7.07 21.56 -22.44
C LYS A 208 -5.73 21.40 -21.73
N ARG A 209 -5.71 21.60 -20.42
CA ARG A 209 -4.48 21.47 -19.63
C ARG A 209 -4.08 20.02 -19.39
N PHE A 210 -4.93 19.10 -19.81
CA PHE A 210 -4.67 17.66 -19.70
C PHE A 210 -4.46 17.06 -21.09
N ASP A 211 -3.24 17.22 -21.62
CA ASP A 211 -2.86 16.68 -22.93
C ASP A 211 -3.18 15.19 -23.09
N CYS A 212 -3.21 14.44 -22.00
CA CYS A 212 -3.55 13.03 -22.01
C CYS A 212 -4.98 12.73 -22.46
N PHE A 213 -5.87 13.71 -22.46
CA PHE A 213 -7.26 13.53 -22.87
C PHE A 213 -7.56 14.07 -24.27
N HIS A 214 -6.65 14.85 -24.89
CA HIS A 214 -6.83 15.46 -26.19
C HIS A 214 -8.23 16.04 -26.41
N TYR A 215 -8.72 16.75 -25.41
CA TYR A 215 -10.06 17.31 -25.42
C TYR A 215 -10.15 18.43 -26.45
N ASP A 216 -11.09 18.30 -27.38
CA ASP A 216 -11.36 19.35 -28.36
C ASP A 216 -12.27 20.41 -27.75
N GLU A 217 -11.84 21.65 -27.77
CA GLU A 217 -12.59 22.79 -27.24
C GLU A 217 -13.94 23.01 -27.90
N THR A 218 -14.11 22.53 -29.12
CA THR A 218 -15.35 22.65 -29.87
C THR A 218 -16.37 21.58 -29.48
N ASP A 219 -15.96 20.60 -28.68
CA ASP A 219 -16.81 19.51 -28.25
C ASP A 219 -17.44 19.85 -26.89
N GLU A 220 -18.67 20.36 -26.92
CA GLU A 220 -19.44 20.72 -25.72
C GLU A 220 -19.97 19.50 -24.93
N LYS A 221 -19.58 18.29 -25.32
CA LYS A 221 -20.03 17.08 -24.63
C LYS A 221 -19.52 17.02 -23.21
N PRO A 222 -20.33 16.52 -22.27
CA PRO A 222 -19.86 16.19 -20.93
C PRO A 222 -18.62 15.28 -21.00
N LEU A 223 -17.71 15.45 -20.04
CA LEU A 223 -16.47 14.66 -19.97
C LEU A 223 -16.73 13.15 -20.07
N GLU A 224 -17.81 12.68 -19.48
CA GLU A 224 -18.22 11.28 -19.55
C GLU A 224 -18.53 10.80 -20.97
N GLU A 225 -19.26 11.60 -21.73
CA GLU A 225 -19.60 11.30 -23.10
C GLU A 225 -18.38 11.36 -24.01
N TYR A 226 -17.51 12.33 -23.77
CA TYR A 226 -16.21 12.44 -24.44
C TYR A 226 -15.34 11.20 -24.18
N LEU A 227 -15.23 10.75 -22.94
CA LEU A 227 -14.44 9.55 -22.59
C LEU A 227 -15.01 8.30 -23.27
N LYS A 228 -16.34 8.13 -23.31
CA LYS A 228 -17.00 7.02 -24.05
C LYS A 228 -16.66 7.04 -25.53
N THR A 229 -16.79 8.20 -26.16
CA THR A 229 -16.47 8.36 -27.59
C THR A 229 -15.01 8.00 -27.90
N ARG A 230 -14.09 8.36 -27.02
CA ARG A 230 -12.66 8.04 -27.16
C ARG A 230 -12.38 6.55 -26.97
N ILE A 231 -13.06 5.92 -26.06
CA ILE A 231 -12.97 4.45 -25.83
C ILE A 231 -13.39 3.72 -27.07
N ASP A 232 -14.55 4.08 -27.63
CA ASP A 232 -15.11 3.46 -28.83
C ASP A 232 -14.21 3.69 -30.06
N ALA A 233 -13.71 4.88 -30.24
CA ALA A 233 -12.83 5.25 -31.36
C ALA A 233 -11.50 4.47 -31.35
N ASN A 234 -10.97 4.18 -30.18
CA ASN A 234 -9.71 3.44 -30.04
C ASN A 234 -9.87 1.94 -29.89
N GLY A 235 -11.10 1.42 -29.89
CA GLY A 235 -11.39 -0.01 -29.72
C GLY A 235 -10.86 -0.62 -28.40
N SER A 236 -10.52 0.22 -27.44
CA SER A 236 -9.96 -0.22 -26.18
C SER A 236 -10.95 0.00 -25.04
N ASN A 237 -11.44 -1.08 -24.46
CA ASN A 237 -12.21 -1.08 -23.21
C ASN A 237 -11.36 -0.64 -21.99
N ARG A 238 -10.17 -0.10 -22.17
CA ARG A 238 -9.26 0.24 -21.07
C ARG A 238 -9.81 1.38 -20.20
N LEU A 239 -10.37 2.41 -20.83
CA LEU A 239 -10.90 3.56 -20.13
C LEU A 239 -12.24 3.27 -19.43
N GLU A 240 -13.10 2.44 -20.03
CA GLU A 240 -14.31 1.97 -19.35
C GLU A 240 -13.98 1.17 -18.09
N ARG A 241 -13.05 0.22 -18.17
CA ARG A 241 -12.62 -0.55 -17.00
C ARG A 241 -11.99 0.34 -15.94
N TRP A 242 -11.22 1.32 -16.35
CA TRP A 242 -10.61 2.29 -15.44
C TRP A 242 -11.67 3.18 -14.77
N LYS A 243 -12.67 3.61 -15.51
CA LYS A 243 -13.79 4.39 -14.99
C LYS A 243 -14.57 3.60 -13.93
N PHE A 244 -14.91 2.36 -14.19
CA PHE A 244 -15.65 1.52 -13.25
C PHE A 244 -14.83 1.10 -12.02
N SER A 245 -13.53 1.00 -12.11
CA SER A 245 -12.68 0.66 -10.97
C SER A 245 -12.41 1.82 -10.01
N ASN A 246 -12.66 3.06 -10.41
CA ASN A 246 -12.36 4.25 -9.60
C ASN A 246 -13.59 5.04 -9.14
N ILE A 247 -14.80 4.67 -9.56
CA ILE A 247 -16.04 5.40 -9.26
C ILE A 247 -17.02 4.57 -8.39
N GLU A 248 -16.80 3.27 -8.27
CA GLU A 248 -17.47 2.38 -7.32
C GLU A 248 -16.51 2.10 -6.15
#